data_bf72e0884d874736d7b5cc7388f36a27
#
_entry.id   bf72e0884d874736d7b5cc7388f36a27
#
_cell.length_a   1.000
_cell.length_b   1.000
_cell.length_c   1.000
_cell.angle_alpha   90.00
_cell.angle_beta   90.00
_cell.angle_gamma   90.00
#
_symmetry.space_group_name_H-M   'P 1'
#
loop_
_entity.id
_entity.type
_entity.pdbx_description
1 polymer ?
#
loop_
_entity_poly.entity_id
_entity_poly.type
_entity_poly.pdbx_seq_one_letter_code
_entity_poly.pdbx_strand_id
1 'polypeptide(L)'
;NEITTEDENSNKTSDESSDKSQDENNNTGDDNKNNNSLNIQDRNCRIFFFDSNALKLKYIDTTIQVEDGAIIKALTNELQNTNHNDDFLTLTKKVSIKSATIDMSTDVLEVVFSDDYTKYMTLGTATESGLLSSLICTYAYNLGVNKVSIYFGDELYTCLRGDLPEGYFNVDYSFAEEYVKEGIDKNT
;
A
#
# COMPACT_ATOMS: atom_id res chain seq x y z
N ASN A 1 -28.22 -43.84 24.80
CA ASN A 1 -27.20 -44.91 24.78
C ASN A 1 -25.88 -44.24 24.42
N GLU A 2 -24.99 -43.78 25.34
CA GLU A 2 -24.08 -44.50 26.21
C GLU A 2 -23.30 -45.56 25.44
N ILE A 3 -21.97 -45.45 25.41
CA ILE A 3 -20.97 -45.94 26.37
C ILE A 3 -19.59 -45.55 25.85
N THR A 4 -18.80 -44.76 26.54
CA THR A 4 -17.58 -44.86 27.33
C THR A 4 -16.70 -46.11 27.14
N THR A 5 -15.39 -45.89 27.07
CA THR A 5 -14.23 -46.36 27.89
C THR A 5 -12.94 -46.14 27.14
N GLU A 6 -11.95 -45.33 27.64
CA GLU A 6 -10.89 -45.55 28.68
C GLU A 6 -10.06 -46.80 28.41
N ASP A 7 -8.75 -46.62 28.32
CA ASP A 7 -7.66 -46.91 29.27
C ASP A 7 -6.32 -46.96 28.49
N GLU A 8 -5.38 -46.19 28.87
CA GLU A 8 -4.24 -46.32 29.80
C GLU A 8 -3.20 -47.38 29.45
N ASN A 9 -2.00 -46.93 29.52
CA ASN A 9 -0.84 -47.40 30.32
C ASN A 9 0.42 -47.75 29.51
N SER A 10 1.38 -47.00 29.65
CA SER A 10 2.57 -46.93 30.51
C SER A 10 3.69 -47.94 30.24
N ASN A 11 4.86 -47.40 30.19
CA ASN A 11 6.07 -47.70 30.97
C ASN A 11 7.22 -48.52 30.34
N LYS A 12 8.36 -47.96 30.34
CA LYS A 12 9.56 -48.15 31.14
C LYS A 12 10.82 -48.68 30.43
N THR A 13 11.79 -47.82 30.52
CA THR A 13 13.16 -47.92 31.04
C THR A 13 14.17 -48.94 30.54
N SER A 14 15.32 -48.37 30.36
CA SER A 14 16.69 -48.65 30.83
C SER A 14 17.63 -49.25 29.77
N ASP A 15 18.82 -48.88 29.63
CA ASP A 15 19.99 -48.42 30.28
C ASP A 15 21.22 -48.72 29.40
N GLU A 16 22.20 -47.85 29.47
CA GLU A 16 23.67 -47.99 29.49
C GLU A 16 24.36 -48.80 28.37
N SER A 17 25.36 -48.36 27.71
CA SER A 17 26.67 -47.86 28.10
C SER A 17 27.61 -47.75 26.90
N SER A 18 28.40 -46.67 26.94
CA SER A 18 29.80 -46.49 26.54
C SER A 18 30.39 -47.26 25.37
N ASP A 19 30.99 -46.58 24.37
CA ASP A 19 32.45 -46.39 24.31
C ASP A 19 32.89 -45.44 23.19
N LYS A 20 34.07 -44.86 23.41
CA LYS A 20 34.77 -43.86 22.63
C LYS A 20 35.25 -44.37 21.27
N SER A 21 35.24 -43.46 20.29
CA SER A 21 36.45 -43.17 19.50
C SER A 21 36.28 -41.89 18.71
N GLN A 22 37.30 -41.09 18.77
CA GLN A 22 37.58 -39.86 18.00
C GLN A 22 37.73 -40.21 16.53
N ASP A 23 37.12 -39.37 15.66
CA ASP A 23 37.79 -39.00 14.42
C ASP A 23 37.26 -37.60 14.00
N GLU A 24 38.21 -36.71 13.84
CA GLU A 24 38.09 -35.40 13.26
C GLU A 24 37.60 -35.52 11.82
N ASN A 25 36.53 -34.89 11.47
CA ASN A 25 36.34 -34.50 10.09
C ASN A 25 35.64 -33.16 10.00
N ASN A 26 36.39 -32.23 9.53
CA ASN A 26 36.14 -30.88 9.10
C ASN A 26 34.97 -30.88 8.13
N ASN A 27 33.81 -30.39 8.52
CA ASN A 27 32.74 -30.10 7.60
C ASN A 27 32.37 -28.63 7.76
N THR A 28 32.87 -27.82 6.83
CA THR A 28 32.45 -26.45 6.56
C THR A 28 30.93 -26.44 6.43
N GLY A 29 30.28 -25.94 7.49
CA GLY A 29 28.85 -25.61 7.45
C GLY A 29 28.62 -24.55 6.40
N ASP A 30 27.94 -24.95 5.38
CA ASP A 30 27.35 -24.06 4.38
C ASP A 30 26.16 -23.35 5.05
N ASP A 31 26.48 -22.21 5.68
CA ASP A 31 25.49 -21.26 6.16
C ASP A 31 24.78 -20.68 4.90
N ASN A 32 23.83 -21.43 4.41
CA ASN A 32 22.87 -20.94 3.42
C ASN A 32 21.99 -19.87 4.11
N LYS A 33 22.58 -18.70 4.37
CA LYS A 33 21.86 -17.48 4.65
C LYS A 33 21.04 -17.17 3.41
N ASN A 34 19.80 -17.56 3.46
CA ASN A 34 18.75 -17.12 2.56
C ASN A 34 18.64 -15.58 2.71
N ASN A 35 19.58 -14.85 2.10
CA ASN A 35 19.51 -13.41 1.94
C ASN A 35 18.39 -13.13 0.94
N ASN A 36 17.15 -13.12 1.41
CA ASN A 36 16.04 -12.51 0.72
C ASN A 36 16.27 -10.99 0.75
N SER A 37 17.24 -10.52 -0.04
CA SER A 37 17.44 -9.10 -0.26
C SER A 37 16.26 -8.61 -1.08
N LEU A 38 15.37 -7.81 -0.46
CA LEU A 38 14.31 -7.10 -1.16
C LEU A 38 14.93 -6.29 -2.30
N ASN A 39 14.36 -6.44 -3.50
CA ASN A 39 14.77 -5.66 -4.65
C ASN A 39 14.16 -4.27 -4.54
N ILE A 40 14.92 -3.32 -3.99
CA ILE A 40 14.50 -1.92 -3.83
C ILE A 40 14.98 -1.12 -5.03
N GLN A 41 14.07 -0.38 -5.66
CA GLN A 41 14.36 0.49 -6.79
C GLN A 41 13.84 1.90 -6.53
N ASP A 42 14.65 2.91 -6.83
CA ASP A 42 14.22 4.30 -6.83
C ASP A 42 13.41 4.61 -8.08
N ARG A 43 12.24 5.24 -7.91
CA ARG A 43 11.38 5.69 -9.01
C ARG A 43 10.98 7.14 -8.83
N ASN A 44 11.13 7.93 -9.90
CA ASN A 44 10.58 9.27 -9.97
C ASN A 44 9.08 9.19 -10.16
N CYS A 45 8.34 9.81 -9.26
CA CYS A 45 6.89 9.76 -9.22
C CYS A 45 6.32 11.16 -8.99
N ARG A 46 5.10 11.35 -9.46
CA ARG A 46 4.29 12.54 -9.16
C ARG A 46 3.18 12.17 -8.19
N ILE A 47 3.15 12.85 -7.05
CA ILE A 47 2.16 12.62 -6.00
C ILE A 47 1.23 13.83 -5.94
N PHE A 48 -0.07 13.57 -6.00
CA PHE A 48 -1.08 14.61 -5.93
C PHE A 48 -1.69 14.65 -4.53
N PHE A 49 -1.86 15.85 -4.01
CA PHE A 49 -2.49 16.12 -2.73
C PHE A 49 -3.55 17.20 -2.87
N PHE A 50 -4.65 17.05 -2.14
CA PHE A 50 -5.61 18.12 -2.01
C PHE A 50 -5.19 19.05 -0.89
N ASP A 51 -4.95 20.32 -1.23
CA ASP A 51 -4.70 21.39 -0.26
C ASP A 51 -6.04 21.85 0.31
N SER A 52 -6.25 21.59 1.60
CA SER A 52 -7.53 21.87 2.28
C SER A 52 -7.78 23.36 2.52
N ASN A 53 -6.72 24.17 2.56
CA ASN A 53 -6.84 25.64 2.72
C ASN A 53 -7.09 26.33 1.40
N ALA A 54 -6.32 25.97 0.35
CA ALA A 54 -6.48 26.53 -0.97
C ALA A 54 -7.66 25.93 -1.75
N LEU A 55 -8.22 24.79 -1.29
CA LEU A 55 -9.24 23.98 -1.97
C LEU A 55 -8.82 23.60 -3.39
N LYS A 56 -7.56 23.24 -3.57
CA LYS A 56 -6.96 22.91 -4.87
C LYS A 56 -6.19 21.60 -4.82
N LEU A 57 -6.12 20.95 -5.98
CA LEU A 57 -5.23 19.82 -6.16
C LEU A 57 -3.82 20.32 -6.45
N LYS A 58 -2.86 19.91 -5.65
CA LYS A 58 -1.43 20.21 -5.81
C LYS A 58 -0.67 18.93 -6.14
N TYR A 59 0.47 19.05 -6.83
CA TYR A 59 1.36 17.92 -7.01
C TYR A 59 2.80 18.25 -6.63
N ILE A 60 3.52 17.21 -6.24
CA ILE A 60 4.96 17.23 -6.01
C ILE A 60 5.60 16.13 -6.87
N ASP A 61 6.75 16.43 -7.45
CA ASP A 61 7.61 15.44 -8.09
C ASP A 61 8.68 14.99 -7.09
N THR A 62 8.76 13.69 -6.85
CA THR A 62 9.66 13.11 -5.83
C THR A 62 10.16 11.75 -6.26
N THR A 63 11.27 11.32 -5.66
CA THR A 63 11.79 9.95 -5.84
C THR A 63 11.35 9.11 -4.65
N ILE A 64 10.72 7.97 -4.94
CA ILE A 64 10.26 7.00 -3.93
C ILE A 64 10.95 5.65 -4.10
N GLN A 65 11.08 4.91 -3.01
CA GLN A 65 11.61 3.56 -3.02
C GLN A 65 10.48 2.56 -3.24
N VAL A 66 10.66 1.69 -4.22
CA VAL A 66 9.70 0.64 -4.59
C VAL A 66 10.33 -0.72 -4.33
N GLU A 67 9.74 -1.48 -3.42
CA GLU A 67 10.14 -2.84 -3.07
C GLU A 67 9.47 -3.84 -4.01
N ASP A 68 10.24 -4.73 -4.61
CA ASP A 68 9.75 -5.85 -5.44
C ASP A 68 8.67 -5.46 -6.49
N GLY A 69 8.75 -4.23 -7.01
CA GLY A 69 7.82 -3.72 -8.00
C GLY A 69 6.45 -3.28 -7.43
N ALA A 70 6.27 -3.24 -6.12
CA ALA A 70 5.02 -2.86 -5.46
C ALA A 70 4.73 -1.34 -5.52
N ILE A 71 4.65 -0.79 -6.73
CA ILE A 71 4.52 0.66 -6.97
C ILE A 71 3.27 1.25 -6.30
N ILE A 72 2.12 0.58 -6.35
CA ILE A 72 0.88 1.08 -5.74
C ILE A 72 1.02 1.21 -4.22
N LYS A 73 1.68 0.24 -3.58
CA LYS A 73 1.97 0.30 -2.14
C LYS A 73 2.88 1.49 -1.82
N ALA A 74 3.93 1.71 -2.61
CA ALA A 74 4.85 2.82 -2.42
C ALA A 74 4.16 4.19 -2.61
N LEU A 75 3.34 4.36 -3.65
CA LEU A 75 2.53 5.55 -3.87
C LEU A 75 1.52 5.79 -2.73
N THR A 76 0.90 4.71 -2.23
CA THR A 76 -0.02 4.79 -1.09
C THR A 76 0.68 5.28 0.17
N ASN A 77 1.90 4.79 0.44
CA ASN A 77 2.71 5.25 1.57
C ASN A 77 3.00 6.75 1.48
N GLU A 78 3.28 7.27 0.26
CA GLU A 78 3.46 8.71 0.07
C GLU A 78 2.17 9.51 0.28
N LEU A 79 1.02 9.02 -0.16
CA LEU A 79 -0.28 9.63 0.11
C LEU A 79 -0.65 9.63 1.60
N GLN A 80 -0.01 8.76 2.40
CA GLN A 80 -0.13 8.70 3.86
C GLN A 80 0.94 9.51 4.59
N ASN A 81 1.88 10.12 3.86
CA ASN A 81 2.98 10.87 4.42
C ASN A 81 2.57 12.31 4.74
N THR A 82 2.58 12.67 6.02
CA THR A 82 2.18 14.00 6.51
C THR A 82 3.31 15.03 6.47
N ASN A 83 4.52 14.66 5.99
CA ASN A 83 5.68 15.54 6.08
C ASN A 83 5.83 16.51 4.90
N HIS A 84 4.96 16.42 3.89
CA HIS A 84 5.05 17.27 2.72
C HIS A 84 4.57 18.70 2.98
N ASN A 85 3.37 18.84 3.54
CA ASN A 85 2.78 20.09 3.96
C ASN A 85 1.61 19.80 4.92
N ASP A 86 1.46 20.62 5.97
CA ASP A 86 0.39 20.47 6.96
C ASP A 86 -1.02 20.71 6.38
N ASP A 87 -1.12 21.49 5.29
CA ASP A 87 -2.38 21.78 4.60
C ASP A 87 -2.82 20.65 3.63
N PHE A 88 -1.94 19.70 3.37
CA PHE A 88 -2.26 18.58 2.49
C PHE A 88 -3.10 17.52 3.19
N LEU A 89 -4.22 17.20 2.57
CA LEU A 89 -5.06 16.11 3.03
C LEU A 89 -4.39 14.77 2.69
N THR A 90 -4.06 14.00 3.71
CA THR A 90 -3.40 12.71 3.57
C THR A 90 -4.35 11.55 3.82
N LEU A 91 -4.09 10.43 3.17
CA LEU A 91 -4.80 9.18 3.44
C LEU A 91 -4.40 8.65 4.83
N THR A 92 -5.36 8.16 5.60
CA THR A 92 -5.07 7.56 6.92
C THR A 92 -4.18 6.32 6.80
N LYS A 93 -3.21 6.18 7.70
CA LYS A 93 -2.33 4.98 7.80
C LYS A 93 -3.05 3.71 8.22
N LYS A 94 -4.32 3.81 8.63
CA LYS A 94 -5.14 2.65 9.01
C LYS A 94 -5.72 1.91 7.81
N VAL A 95 -5.68 2.52 6.64
CA VAL A 95 -6.11 1.94 5.38
C VAL A 95 -4.91 1.32 4.67
N SER A 96 -5.06 0.11 4.16
CA SER A 96 -4.01 -0.62 3.42
C SER A 96 -4.52 -1.10 2.07
N ILE A 97 -3.60 -1.32 1.13
CA ILE A 97 -3.93 -1.92 -0.17
C ILE A 97 -4.16 -3.42 0.02
N LYS A 98 -5.29 -3.93 -0.49
CA LYS A 98 -5.56 -5.37 -0.63
C LYS A 98 -5.08 -5.88 -1.99
N SER A 99 -5.43 -5.19 -3.05
CA SER A 99 -5.01 -5.52 -4.42
C SER A 99 -5.02 -4.28 -5.33
N ALA A 100 -4.27 -4.38 -6.43
CA ALA A 100 -4.35 -3.42 -7.51
C ALA A 100 -4.09 -4.16 -8.83
N THR A 101 -5.00 -3.99 -9.79
CA THR A 101 -4.95 -4.65 -11.10
C THR A 101 -5.31 -3.68 -12.22
N ILE A 102 -4.68 -3.84 -13.38
CA ILE A 102 -5.06 -3.11 -14.59
C ILE A 102 -5.77 -4.10 -15.51
N ASP A 103 -7.02 -3.80 -15.86
CA ASP A 103 -7.71 -4.50 -16.92
C ASP A 103 -7.21 -3.96 -18.27
N MET A 104 -6.40 -4.77 -18.95
CA MET A 104 -5.80 -4.41 -20.23
C MET A 104 -6.80 -4.23 -21.37
N SER A 105 -8.04 -4.70 -21.22
CA SER A 105 -9.09 -4.58 -22.24
C SER A 105 -9.83 -3.25 -22.15
N THR A 106 -9.97 -2.71 -20.95
CA THR A 106 -10.73 -1.47 -20.67
C THR A 106 -9.84 -0.29 -20.29
N ASP A 107 -8.55 -0.54 -20.03
CA ASP A 107 -7.57 0.42 -19.52
C ASP A 107 -8.00 1.03 -18.16
N VAL A 108 -8.66 0.22 -17.33
CA VAL A 108 -9.09 0.61 -16.00
C VAL A 108 -8.12 0.05 -14.96
N LEU A 109 -7.56 0.90 -14.13
CA LEU A 109 -6.86 0.51 -12.91
C LEU A 109 -7.89 0.34 -11.79
N GLU A 110 -8.00 -0.86 -11.27
CA GLU A 110 -8.76 -1.16 -10.07
C GLU A 110 -7.84 -1.19 -8.86
N VAL A 111 -8.16 -0.41 -7.83
CA VAL A 111 -7.43 -0.38 -6.55
C VAL A 111 -8.41 -0.72 -5.43
N VAL A 112 -8.11 -1.79 -4.71
CA VAL A 112 -8.94 -2.27 -3.60
C VAL A 112 -8.20 -2.03 -2.28
N PHE A 113 -8.81 -1.25 -1.42
CA PHE A 113 -8.34 -0.98 -0.06
C PHE A 113 -9.02 -1.89 0.96
N SER A 114 -8.49 -1.90 2.19
CA SER A 114 -9.19 -2.47 3.32
C SER A 114 -10.52 -1.74 3.57
N ASP A 115 -11.46 -2.43 4.22
CA ASP A 115 -12.82 -1.95 4.49
C ASP A 115 -12.93 -0.95 5.66
N ASP A 116 -11.78 -0.52 6.21
CA ASP A 116 -11.76 0.30 7.42
C ASP A 116 -11.87 1.83 7.18
N TYR A 117 -11.95 2.27 5.90
CA TYR A 117 -11.95 3.69 5.54
C TYR A 117 -13.03 4.50 6.28
N THR A 118 -14.27 4.03 6.24
CA THR A 118 -15.42 4.75 6.83
C THR A 118 -15.35 4.92 8.35
N LYS A 119 -14.56 4.07 9.01
CA LYS A 119 -14.34 4.16 10.46
C LYS A 119 -13.33 5.25 10.84
N TYR A 120 -12.43 5.61 9.93
CA TYR A 120 -11.25 6.41 10.25
C TYR A 120 -11.18 7.76 9.55
N MET A 121 -11.99 7.97 8.52
CA MET A 121 -12.00 9.22 7.75
C MET A 121 -13.42 9.76 7.65
N THR A 122 -13.78 10.64 8.59
CA THR A 122 -15.03 11.41 8.53
C THR A 122 -14.71 12.78 7.94
N LEU A 123 -14.80 12.89 6.63
CA LEU A 123 -14.49 14.11 5.89
C LEU A 123 -15.80 14.78 5.43
N GLY A 124 -15.77 16.11 5.27
CA GLY A 124 -16.84 16.82 4.57
C GLY A 124 -16.74 16.57 3.05
N THR A 125 -17.85 16.83 2.34
CA THR A 125 -18.00 16.51 0.90
C THR A 125 -16.85 17.03 0.02
N ALA A 126 -16.41 18.27 0.25
CA ALA A 126 -15.35 18.87 -0.57
C ALA A 126 -13.99 18.22 -0.31
N THR A 127 -13.65 17.98 0.95
CA THR A 127 -12.39 17.37 1.37
C THR A 127 -12.32 15.90 0.96
N GLU A 128 -13.44 15.17 1.06
CA GLU A 128 -13.54 13.78 0.62
C GLU A 128 -13.36 13.66 -0.90
N SER A 129 -14.00 14.52 -1.68
CA SER A 129 -13.81 14.59 -3.14
C SER A 129 -12.38 14.95 -3.51
N GLY A 130 -11.76 15.85 -2.74
CA GLY A 130 -10.36 16.22 -2.91
C GLY A 130 -9.40 15.08 -2.66
N LEU A 131 -9.60 14.32 -1.57
CA LEU A 131 -8.79 13.13 -1.27
C LEU A 131 -8.95 12.07 -2.36
N LEU A 132 -10.17 11.81 -2.82
CA LEU A 132 -10.42 10.87 -3.92
C LEU A 132 -9.68 11.31 -5.19
N SER A 133 -9.68 12.61 -5.51
CA SER A 133 -8.91 13.14 -6.64
C SER A 133 -7.41 12.95 -6.48
N SER A 134 -6.89 13.09 -5.25
CA SER A 134 -5.48 12.83 -4.94
C SER A 134 -5.11 11.37 -5.23
N LEU A 135 -5.92 10.40 -4.78
CA LEU A 135 -5.73 8.97 -5.04
C LEU A 135 -5.74 8.68 -6.54
N ILE A 136 -6.82 9.09 -7.23
CA ILE A 136 -7.03 8.83 -8.65
C ILE A 136 -5.88 9.39 -9.48
N CYS A 137 -5.54 10.68 -9.29
CA CYS A 137 -4.51 11.34 -10.08
C CYS A 137 -3.12 10.74 -9.81
N THR A 138 -2.81 10.42 -8.55
CA THR A 138 -1.52 9.82 -8.20
C THR A 138 -1.33 8.47 -8.87
N TYR A 139 -2.30 7.58 -8.74
CA TYR A 139 -2.16 6.24 -9.33
C TYR A 139 -2.16 6.29 -10.84
N ALA A 140 -3.10 7.01 -11.44
CA ALA A 140 -3.23 7.08 -12.88
C ALA A 140 -1.99 7.66 -13.55
N TYR A 141 -1.45 8.78 -13.04
CA TYR A 141 -0.27 9.42 -13.59
C TYR A 141 0.94 8.48 -13.61
N ASN A 142 1.22 7.84 -12.50
CA ASN A 142 2.40 6.99 -12.35
C ASN A 142 2.30 5.63 -13.05
N LEU A 143 1.09 5.18 -13.37
CA LEU A 143 0.84 3.94 -14.11
C LEU A 143 0.46 4.16 -15.58
N GLY A 144 0.27 5.41 -15.99
CA GLY A 144 -0.05 5.75 -17.38
C GLY A 144 -1.44 5.31 -17.83
N VAL A 145 -2.42 5.26 -16.89
CA VAL A 145 -3.82 4.94 -17.19
C VAL A 145 -4.69 6.20 -17.13
N ASN A 146 -5.86 6.16 -17.76
CA ASN A 146 -6.81 7.27 -17.76
C ASN A 146 -8.10 6.99 -17.01
N LYS A 147 -8.24 5.79 -16.47
CA LYS A 147 -9.43 5.34 -15.76
C LYS A 147 -9.06 4.61 -14.50
N VAL A 148 -9.71 4.95 -13.39
CA VAL A 148 -9.41 4.36 -12.07
C VAL A 148 -10.71 4.02 -11.34
N SER A 149 -10.79 2.82 -10.80
CA SER A 149 -11.82 2.39 -9.84
C SER A 149 -11.18 2.25 -8.46
N ILE A 150 -11.83 2.80 -7.45
CA ILE A 150 -11.39 2.68 -6.06
C ILE A 150 -12.46 1.89 -5.30
N TYR A 151 -12.04 0.85 -4.60
CA TYR A 151 -12.88 0.04 -3.74
C TYR A 151 -12.40 0.09 -2.29
N PHE A 152 -13.33 0.09 -1.35
CA PHE A 152 -13.09 -0.19 0.05
C PHE A 152 -13.84 -1.47 0.41
N GLY A 153 -13.09 -2.55 0.67
CA GLY A 153 -13.67 -3.88 0.70
C GLY A 153 -14.23 -4.27 -0.66
N ASP A 154 -15.50 -4.63 -0.70
CA ASP A 154 -16.22 -5.00 -1.92
C ASP A 154 -17.07 -3.85 -2.51
N GLU A 155 -17.03 -2.67 -1.89
CA GLU A 155 -17.84 -1.52 -2.29
C GLU A 155 -17.05 -0.55 -3.17
N LEU A 156 -17.59 -0.24 -4.36
CA LEU A 156 -17.07 0.82 -5.22
C LEU A 156 -17.24 2.17 -4.51
N TYR A 157 -16.12 2.86 -4.33
CA TYR A 157 -16.12 4.16 -3.69
C TYR A 157 -16.45 5.27 -4.67
N THR A 158 -17.65 5.81 -4.56
CA THR A 158 -18.13 6.90 -5.42
C THR A 158 -18.09 8.27 -4.75
N CYS A 159 -17.67 8.31 -3.48
CA CYS A 159 -17.78 9.51 -2.66
C CYS A 159 -19.26 9.94 -2.55
N LEU A 160 -19.52 11.20 -2.32
CA LEU A 160 -20.88 11.78 -2.30
C LEU A 160 -21.41 12.14 -3.70
N ARG A 161 -20.75 11.69 -4.76
CA ARG A 161 -21.16 11.99 -6.15
C ARG A 161 -22.36 11.16 -6.62
N GLY A 162 -22.75 10.15 -5.84
CA GLY A 162 -23.81 9.23 -6.22
C GLY A 162 -23.35 8.10 -7.14
N ASP A 163 -24.24 7.57 -7.96
CA ASP A 163 -23.93 6.44 -8.83
C ASP A 163 -22.83 6.76 -9.84
N LEU A 164 -21.93 5.80 -10.04
CA LEU A 164 -20.89 5.81 -11.07
C LEU A 164 -21.18 4.66 -12.06
N PRO A 165 -22.04 4.89 -13.07
CA PRO A 165 -22.56 3.81 -13.92
C PRO A 165 -21.47 3.04 -14.67
N GLU A 166 -20.38 3.71 -15.02
CA GLU A 166 -19.24 3.08 -15.72
C GLU A 166 -18.35 2.26 -14.77
N GLY A 167 -18.50 2.43 -13.47
CA GLY A 167 -17.68 1.73 -12.46
C GLY A 167 -16.28 2.29 -12.29
N TYR A 168 -15.92 3.40 -12.97
CA TYR A 168 -14.60 4.02 -12.87
C TYR A 168 -14.69 5.55 -13.01
N PHE A 169 -13.64 6.24 -12.57
CA PHE A 169 -13.43 7.67 -12.78
C PHE A 169 -12.52 7.90 -13.97
N ASN A 170 -12.91 8.85 -14.83
CA ASN A 170 -12.00 9.42 -15.81
C ASN A 170 -11.08 10.41 -15.10
N VAL A 171 -9.79 10.34 -15.40
CA VAL A 171 -8.77 11.17 -14.77
C VAL A 171 -8.69 12.52 -15.43
N ASP A 172 -8.64 13.59 -14.63
CA ASP A 172 -8.46 14.96 -15.08
C ASP A 172 -7.37 15.65 -14.26
N TYR A 173 -6.29 16.06 -14.92
CA TYR A 173 -5.17 16.77 -14.31
C TYR A 173 -5.25 18.29 -14.48
N SER A 174 -6.24 18.81 -15.23
CA SER A 174 -6.30 20.21 -15.67
C SER A 174 -6.35 21.21 -14.51
N PHE A 175 -6.79 20.76 -13.34
CA PHE A 175 -6.92 21.60 -12.14
C PHE A 175 -5.76 21.41 -11.15
N ALA A 176 -4.76 20.61 -11.48
CA ALA A 176 -3.62 20.37 -10.60
C ALA A 176 -2.51 21.39 -10.84
N GLU A 177 -1.99 21.95 -9.76
CA GLU A 177 -0.91 22.92 -9.78
C GLU A 177 0.34 22.37 -9.09
N GLU A 178 1.54 22.73 -9.57
CA GLU A 178 2.79 22.38 -8.87
C GLU A 178 2.82 23.04 -7.49
N TYR A 179 3.17 22.25 -6.47
CA TYR A 179 3.46 22.80 -5.16
C TYR A 179 4.90 23.26 -5.09
N VAL A 180 5.09 24.55 -4.91
CA VAL A 180 6.40 25.16 -4.67
C VAL A 180 6.49 25.49 -3.18
N LYS A 181 7.41 24.81 -2.47
CA LYS A 181 7.64 25.10 -1.05
C LYS A 181 8.19 26.51 -0.92
N GLU A 182 7.45 27.38 -0.26
CA GLU A 182 7.91 28.75 0.01
C GLU A 182 9.21 28.68 0.86
N GLY A 183 10.27 29.32 0.37
CA GLY A 183 11.53 29.46 1.13
C GLY A 183 12.75 28.73 0.54
N ILE A 184 12.63 28.06 -0.61
CA ILE A 184 13.81 27.64 -1.38
C ILE A 184 14.02 28.64 -2.51
N ASP A 185 14.79 29.72 -2.22
CA ASP A 185 15.27 30.62 -3.26
C ASP A 185 16.01 29.79 -4.33
N LYS A 186 15.43 29.74 -5.54
CA LYS A 186 16.08 29.20 -6.74
C LYS A 186 17.16 30.16 -7.25
N ASN A 187 18.01 30.67 -6.36
CA ASN A 187 19.20 31.48 -6.71
C ASN A 187 20.44 30.79 -6.15
N THR A 188 20.90 29.78 -6.84
CA THR A 188 22.30 29.33 -6.82
C THR A 188 22.61 28.63 -8.16
#